data_c4a155745d2513a39b1f8da494ee9a79
#
_entry.id   c4a155745d2513a39b1f8da494ee9a79
#
_cell.length_a   1.000
_cell.length_b   1.000
_cell.length_c   1.000
_cell.angle_alpha   90.00
_cell.angle_beta   90.00
_cell.angle_gamma   90.00
#
_symmetry.space_group_name_H-M   'P 1'
#
loop_
_entity.id
_entity.type
_entity.pdbx_description
1 polymer ?
#
loop_
_entity_poly.entity_id
_entity_poly.type
_entity_poly.pdbx_seq_one_letter_code
_entity_poly.pdbx_strand_id
1 'polypeptide(L)'
;MCDIMTDLNSLTEKILRIRLAQMMVNENYKEGQFKIPIHLAFGHETIAVAMNEIMDDEDKLILTHRNIAYNLSRLGKLRPVMDEYFLKSTGLDEAKSGSMNLINPTKGLIYTSSILGNNFSVGVGVAMSLKIKQKDGIVIVLGGDGSLEEGSFHESILMFKSLNLSGLLVIENNEWSMSTKISERRIHINLEIFAKSYGVKYVKLSGNNPLNYIQELKKLKELSKKNNELICIEVMVNTLGDWIMINDQNPDGKFINYHAGPAPTVDIKSCPVLIKENNSDPVFVLIDLLGVSEFNKISDRIRNELLEEMQ
;
A
#
# COMPACT_ATOMS: atom_id res chain seq x y z
N MET A 1 -9.70 -7.45 27.12
CA MET A 1 -8.58 -6.47 27.18
C MET A 1 -7.24 -7.13 26.84
N CYS A 2 -6.91 -8.33 27.36
CA CYS A 2 -5.67 -9.04 27.03
C CYS A 2 -5.55 -9.39 25.54
N ASP A 3 -6.60 -9.90 24.91
CA ASP A 3 -6.63 -10.31 23.48
C ASP A 3 -6.43 -9.12 22.55
N ILE A 4 -7.05 -7.96 22.83
CA ILE A 4 -6.91 -6.74 22.01
C ILE A 4 -5.48 -6.19 22.07
N MET A 5 -4.83 -6.23 23.23
CA MET A 5 -3.44 -5.78 23.37
C MET A 5 -2.47 -6.72 22.66
N THR A 6 -2.69 -8.02 22.69
CA THR A 6 -1.88 -9.01 21.97
C THR A 6 -2.01 -8.81 20.46
N ASP A 7 -3.21 -8.58 19.95
CA ASP A 7 -3.46 -8.24 18.55
C ASP A 7 -2.76 -6.93 18.15
N LEU A 8 -2.85 -5.89 18.97
CA LEU A 8 -2.24 -4.60 18.67
C LEU A 8 -0.70 -4.68 18.62
N ASN A 9 -0.07 -5.42 19.55
CA ASN A 9 1.38 -5.64 19.53
C ASN A 9 1.82 -6.37 18.25
N SER A 10 1.12 -7.44 17.86
CA SER A 10 1.40 -8.17 16.62
C SER A 10 1.25 -7.30 15.37
N LEU A 11 0.21 -6.47 15.31
CA LEU A 11 0.00 -5.54 14.20
C LEU A 11 1.09 -4.45 14.16
N THR A 12 1.49 -3.97 15.33
CA THR A 12 2.59 -3.00 15.45
C THR A 12 3.90 -3.59 14.94
N GLU A 13 4.22 -4.83 15.29
CA GLU A 13 5.40 -5.53 14.75
C GLU A 13 5.39 -5.60 13.22
N LYS A 14 4.25 -5.96 12.63
CA LYS A 14 4.10 -6.04 11.18
C LYS A 14 4.26 -4.67 10.50
N ILE A 15 3.64 -3.62 11.05
CA ILE A 15 3.73 -2.25 10.52
C ILE A 15 5.15 -1.72 10.65
N LEU A 16 5.79 -1.91 11.83
CA LEU A 16 7.17 -1.50 12.05
C LEU A 16 8.18 -2.24 11.17
N ARG A 17 7.96 -3.53 10.93
CA ARG A 17 8.79 -4.30 10.00
C ARG A 17 8.76 -3.68 8.61
N ILE A 18 7.61 -3.29 8.10
CA ILE A 18 7.48 -2.62 6.80
C ILE A 18 8.15 -1.24 6.84
N ARG A 19 7.94 -0.43 7.88
CA ARG A 19 8.54 0.88 8.05
C ARG A 19 10.07 0.80 8.04
N LEU A 20 10.64 -0.01 8.91
CA LEU A 20 12.08 -0.18 9.06
C LEU A 20 12.72 -0.81 7.82
N ALA A 21 12.06 -1.81 7.22
CA ALA A 21 12.53 -2.39 5.96
C ALA A 21 12.62 -1.34 4.85
N GLN A 22 11.60 -0.50 4.68
CA GLN A 22 11.62 0.59 3.71
C GLN A 22 12.69 1.65 4.03
N MET A 23 12.93 1.94 5.32
CA MET A 23 14.03 2.83 5.72
C MET A 23 15.39 2.23 5.35
N MET A 24 15.61 0.92 5.50
CA MET A 24 16.84 0.26 5.02
C MET A 24 17.00 0.34 3.50
N VAL A 25 15.92 0.15 2.75
CA VAL A 25 15.90 0.38 1.30
C VAL A 25 16.28 1.83 1.00
N ASN A 26 15.70 2.78 1.73
CA ASN A 26 15.96 4.21 1.54
C ASN A 26 17.43 4.58 1.79
N GLU A 27 18.08 4.04 2.82
CA GLU A 27 19.51 4.29 3.07
C GLU A 27 20.38 3.80 1.90
N ASN A 28 20.17 2.58 1.43
CA ASN A 28 20.87 2.07 0.25
C ASN A 28 20.60 2.93 -1.01
N TYR A 29 19.39 3.49 -1.11
CA TYR A 29 19.02 4.36 -2.23
C TYR A 29 19.75 5.73 -2.14
N LYS A 30 19.82 6.32 -0.94
CA LYS A 30 20.60 7.55 -0.71
C LYS A 30 22.08 7.39 -1.07
N GLU A 31 22.65 6.20 -0.85
CA GLU A 31 24.01 5.84 -1.20
C GLU A 31 24.18 5.51 -2.70
N GLY A 32 23.11 5.59 -3.50
CA GLY A 32 23.17 5.35 -4.94
C GLY A 32 23.39 3.89 -5.32
N GLN A 33 23.07 2.94 -4.43
CA GLN A 33 23.34 1.52 -4.67
C GLN A 33 22.38 0.85 -5.65
N PHE A 34 21.19 1.43 -5.89
CA PHE A 34 20.20 0.88 -6.81
C PHE A 34 20.31 1.49 -8.21
N LYS A 35 20.14 0.64 -9.24
CA LYS A 35 20.12 1.03 -10.66
C LYS A 35 18.71 1.21 -11.22
N ILE A 36 17.68 0.95 -10.41
CA ILE A 36 16.27 1.01 -10.81
C ILE A 36 15.54 2.05 -9.96
N PRO A 37 14.48 2.66 -10.49
CA PRO A 37 13.63 3.53 -9.69
C PRO A 37 12.87 2.70 -8.64
N ILE A 38 12.82 3.18 -7.39
CA ILE A 38 12.08 2.56 -6.30
C ILE A 38 11.04 3.55 -5.80
N HIS A 39 9.82 3.05 -5.59
CA HIS A 39 8.69 3.81 -5.07
C HIS A 39 8.40 3.34 -3.64
N LEU A 40 8.98 4.03 -2.67
CA LEU A 40 8.71 3.73 -1.26
C LEU A 40 7.27 4.10 -0.91
N ALA A 41 6.69 3.39 0.02
CA ALA A 41 5.30 3.50 0.44
C ALA A 41 5.21 3.87 1.94
N PHE A 42 6.06 4.83 2.38
CA PHE A 42 5.93 5.39 3.73
C PHE A 42 4.56 6.03 3.90
N GLY A 43 3.87 5.70 4.99
CA GLY A 43 2.50 6.15 5.25
C GLY A 43 1.41 5.17 4.77
N HIS A 44 1.76 4.14 3.99
CA HIS A 44 0.84 3.12 3.50
C HIS A 44 0.90 1.80 4.30
N GLU A 45 1.69 1.74 5.36
CA GLU A 45 1.96 0.50 6.08
C GLU A 45 0.70 -0.10 6.71
N THR A 46 -0.17 0.74 7.28
CA THR A 46 -1.41 0.28 7.91
C THR A 46 -2.34 -0.43 6.94
N ILE A 47 -2.59 0.16 5.77
CA ILE A 47 -3.48 -0.47 4.78
C ILE A 47 -2.86 -1.74 4.19
N ALA A 48 -1.54 -1.77 3.99
CA ALA A 48 -0.86 -2.96 3.49
C ALA A 48 -0.95 -4.13 4.48
N VAL A 49 -0.75 -3.87 5.79
CA VAL A 49 -0.93 -4.88 6.84
C VAL A 49 -2.39 -5.30 6.93
N ALA A 50 -3.33 -4.36 6.96
CA ALA A 50 -4.75 -4.67 7.06
C ALA A 50 -5.24 -5.54 5.88
N MET A 51 -4.75 -5.27 4.66
CA MET A 51 -5.05 -6.14 3.51
C MET A 51 -4.49 -7.54 3.68
N ASN A 52 -3.24 -7.67 4.17
CA ASN A 52 -2.67 -8.98 4.44
C ASN A 52 -3.48 -9.79 5.47
N GLU A 53 -3.99 -9.12 6.52
CA GLU A 53 -4.77 -9.76 7.59
C GLU A 53 -6.16 -10.25 7.16
N ILE A 54 -6.70 -9.71 6.07
CA ILE A 54 -8.01 -10.12 5.56
C ILE A 54 -7.92 -11.13 4.40
N MET A 55 -6.74 -11.28 3.78
CA MET A 55 -6.58 -12.14 2.59
C MET A 55 -6.46 -13.61 2.98
N ASP A 56 -7.30 -14.44 2.34
CA ASP A 56 -7.18 -15.89 2.32
C ASP A 56 -6.33 -16.37 1.13
N ASP A 57 -6.02 -17.67 1.06
CA ASP A 57 -5.17 -18.25 0.01
C ASP A 57 -5.81 -18.17 -1.40
N GLU A 58 -7.14 -18.20 -1.47
CA GLU A 58 -7.88 -18.11 -2.73
C GLU A 58 -7.99 -16.66 -3.25
N ASP A 59 -7.78 -15.65 -2.40
CA ASP A 59 -7.87 -14.24 -2.78
C ASP A 59 -6.73 -13.84 -3.73
N LYS A 60 -7.01 -12.87 -4.58
CA LYS A 60 -6.03 -12.35 -5.55
C LYS A 60 -5.92 -10.84 -5.41
N LEU A 61 -4.69 -10.36 -5.24
CA LEU A 61 -4.38 -8.94 -5.11
C LEU A 61 -3.71 -8.44 -6.39
N ILE A 62 -4.30 -7.41 -6.96
CA ILE A 62 -3.78 -6.64 -8.09
C ILE A 62 -3.18 -5.36 -7.54
N LEU A 63 -1.88 -5.18 -7.72
CA LEU A 63 -1.09 -4.10 -7.14
C LEU A 63 -0.93 -2.91 -8.10
N THR A 64 -0.47 -1.79 -7.57
CA THR A 64 0.07 -0.67 -8.32
C THR A 64 1.60 -0.72 -8.36
N HIS A 65 2.25 0.23 -9.05
CA HIS A 65 3.71 0.39 -9.05
C HIS A 65 4.30 0.65 -7.64
N ARG A 66 3.49 1.17 -6.70
CA ARG A 66 3.85 1.37 -5.29
C ARG A 66 3.50 0.12 -4.46
N ASN A 67 4.18 -0.97 -4.74
CA ASN A 67 3.82 -2.30 -4.24
C ASN A 67 4.68 -2.79 -3.06
N ILE A 68 5.74 -2.07 -2.68
CA ILE A 68 6.73 -2.53 -1.69
C ILE A 68 6.10 -2.91 -0.35
N ALA A 69 5.19 -2.09 0.19
CA ALA A 69 4.56 -2.36 1.49
C ALA A 69 3.72 -3.64 1.47
N TYR A 70 3.01 -3.91 0.38
CA TYR A 70 2.22 -5.12 0.20
C TYR A 70 3.08 -6.37 0.05
N ASN A 71 4.17 -6.29 -0.74
CA ASN A 71 5.12 -7.39 -0.87
C ASN A 71 5.78 -7.70 0.48
N LEU A 72 6.26 -6.69 1.22
CA LEU A 72 6.84 -6.86 2.55
C LEU A 72 5.83 -7.44 3.55
N SER A 73 4.59 -6.94 3.56
CA SER A 73 3.54 -7.44 4.44
C SER A 73 3.23 -8.92 4.19
N ARG A 74 3.12 -9.29 2.92
CA ARG A 74 2.74 -10.65 2.53
C ARG A 74 3.87 -11.67 2.64
N LEU A 75 5.11 -11.22 2.47
CA LEU A 75 6.30 -12.05 2.55
C LEU A 75 6.84 -12.17 3.99
N GLY A 76 6.74 -11.10 4.78
CA GLY A 76 7.31 -11.00 6.11
C GLY A 76 8.84 -10.93 6.16
N LYS A 77 9.51 -10.79 5.01
CA LYS A 77 10.98 -10.77 4.86
C LYS A 77 11.42 -9.64 3.95
N LEU A 78 12.55 -9.00 4.29
CA LEU A 78 13.16 -7.93 3.49
C LEU A 78 14.12 -8.48 2.43
N ARG A 79 14.92 -9.50 2.76
CA ARG A 79 16.03 -9.98 1.91
C ARG A 79 15.62 -10.28 0.47
N PRO A 80 14.54 -11.03 0.18
CA PRO A 80 14.16 -11.31 -1.20
C PRO A 80 13.73 -10.06 -1.98
N VAL A 81 13.10 -9.08 -1.32
CA VAL A 81 12.72 -7.80 -1.95
C VAL A 81 13.97 -6.96 -2.23
N MET A 82 14.90 -6.90 -1.28
CA MET A 82 16.15 -6.17 -1.44
C MET A 82 17.02 -6.77 -2.55
N ASP A 83 17.13 -8.10 -2.61
CA ASP A 83 17.87 -8.80 -3.65
C ASP A 83 17.26 -8.58 -5.04
N GLU A 84 15.93 -8.49 -5.15
CA GLU A 84 15.26 -8.11 -6.40
C GLU A 84 15.66 -6.69 -6.84
N TYR A 85 15.70 -5.74 -5.90
CA TYR A 85 16.08 -4.35 -6.19
C TYR A 85 17.56 -4.21 -6.55
N PHE A 86 18.41 -5.10 -6.05
CA PHE A 86 19.81 -5.25 -6.48
C PHE A 86 19.98 -6.03 -7.78
N LEU A 87 18.88 -6.46 -8.40
CA LEU A 87 18.89 -7.29 -9.62
C LEU A 87 19.68 -8.59 -9.46
N LYS A 88 19.54 -9.25 -8.30
CA LYS A 88 20.17 -10.55 -8.02
C LYS A 88 19.19 -11.69 -8.33
N SER A 89 19.73 -12.83 -8.76
CA SER A 89 18.94 -14.05 -9.01
C SER A 89 18.29 -14.65 -7.75
N THR A 90 18.71 -14.22 -6.56
CA THR A 90 18.11 -14.56 -5.26
C THR A 90 16.93 -13.66 -4.90
N GLY A 91 16.61 -12.68 -5.74
CA GLY A 91 15.46 -11.81 -5.60
C GLY A 91 14.13 -12.54 -5.72
N LEU A 92 13.05 -11.89 -5.27
CA LEU A 92 11.71 -12.47 -5.19
C LEU A 92 11.20 -12.99 -6.55
N ASP A 93 11.59 -12.37 -7.65
CA ASP A 93 11.28 -12.77 -9.03
C ASP A 93 12.55 -12.94 -9.89
N GLU A 94 13.64 -13.37 -9.28
CA GLU A 94 14.91 -13.69 -9.96
C GLU A 94 15.47 -12.52 -10.78
N ALA A 95 15.33 -11.29 -10.29
CA ALA A 95 15.73 -10.04 -10.95
C ALA A 95 14.95 -9.68 -12.23
N LYS A 96 13.77 -10.26 -12.45
CA LYS A 96 12.96 -10.04 -13.66
C LYS A 96 12.00 -8.86 -13.54
N SER A 97 11.49 -8.58 -12.34
CA SER A 97 10.42 -7.60 -12.10
C SER A 97 10.94 -6.22 -11.67
N GLY A 98 12.10 -6.15 -11.07
CA GLY A 98 12.59 -4.92 -10.45
C GLY A 98 11.64 -4.44 -9.35
N SER A 99 11.39 -3.12 -9.24
CA SER A 99 10.54 -2.59 -8.18
C SER A 99 9.07 -2.38 -8.58
N MET A 100 8.83 -1.83 -9.78
CA MET A 100 7.49 -1.41 -10.19
C MET A 100 6.57 -2.57 -10.59
N ASN A 101 7.15 -3.71 -10.99
CA ASN A 101 6.40 -4.87 -11.45
C ASN A 101 6.53 -6.08 -10.52
N LEU A 102 6.98 -5.85 -9.28
CA LEU A 102 7.22 -6.93 -8.33
C LEU A 102 5.92 -7.57 -7.86
N ILE A 103 5.80 -8.85 -8.14
CA ILE A 103 4.65 -9.70 -7.75
C ILE A 103 5.12 -10.89 -6.92
N ASN A 104 4.17 -11.54 -6.26
CA ASN A 104 4.38 -12.78 -5.53
C ASN A 104 3.17 -13.70 -5.72
N PRO A 105 3.07 -14.39 -6.88
CA PRO A 105 1.87 -15.18 -7.21
C PRO A 105 1.56 -16.29 -6.22
N THR A 106 2.58 -16.88 -5.60
CA THR A 106 2.43 -17.94 -4.58
C THR A 106 1.75 -17.42 -3.31
N LYS A 107 1.78 -16.10 -3.10
CA LYS A 107 1.15 -15.41 -1.98
C LYS A 107 -0.09 -14.61 -2.39
N GLY A 108 -0.61 -14.83 -3.60
CA GLY A 108 -1.81 -14.16 -4.10
C GLY A 108 -1.58 -12.78 -4.71
N LEU A 109 -0.36 -12.26 -4.75
CA LEU A 109 -0.01 -11.00 -5.42
C LEU A 109 0.30 -11.30 -6.88
N ILE A 110 -0.71 -11.23 -7.76
CA ILE A 110 -0.65 -11.87 -9.07
C ILE A 110 -0.39 -10.92 -10.24
N TYR A 111 -0.52 -9.62 -10.02
CA TYR A 111 -0.32 -8.62 -11.06
C TYR A 111 0.02 -7.27 -10.50
N THR A 112 0.84 -6.52 -11.22
CA THR A 112 1.09 -5.10 -11.02
C THR A 112 1.38 -4.43 -12.36
N SER A 113 1.19 -3.12 -12.44
CA SER A 113 1.49 -2.34 -13.63
C SER A 113 1.97 -0.95 -13.26
N SER A 114 2.94 -0.44 -14.04
CA SER A 114 3.34 0.96 -14.01
C SER A 114 2.44 1.85 -14.89
N ILE A 115 1.55 1.25 -15.69
CA ILE A 115 0.59 1.97 -16.53
C ILE A 115 -0.66 2.25 -15.69
N LEU A 116 -1.02 3.53 -15.54
CA LEU A 116 -2.19 3.96 -14.79
C LEU A 116 -3.47 3.29 -15.32
N GLY A 117 -4.32 2.84 -14.42
CA GLY A 117 -5.62 2.25 -14.74
C GLY A 117 -5.60 0.82 -15.27
N ASN A 118 -4.45 0.31 -15.74
CA ASN A 118 -4.36 -1.01 -16.36
C ASN A 118 -4.77 -2.17 -15.43
N ASN A 119 -4.50 -2.04 -14.15
CA ASN A 119 -4.85 -2.99 -13.11
C ASN A 119 -6.36 -3.19 -12.93
N PHE A 120 -7.19 -2.20 -13.23
CA PHE A 120 -8.65 -2.32 -13.08
C PHE A 120 -9.22 -3.35 -14.05
N SER A 121 -8.88 -3.26 -15.34
CA SER A 121 -9.35 -4.21 -16.35
C SER A 121 -8.83 -5.63 -16.11
N VAL A 122 -7.58 -5.77 -15.66
CA VAL A 122 -7.02 -7.06 -15.24
C VAL A 122 -7.81 -7.63 -14.05
N GLY A 123 -8.18 -6.77 -13.10
CA GLY A 123 -9.02 -7.15 -11.96
C GLY A 123 -10.36 -7.75 -12.38
N VAL A 124 -11.02 -7.17 -13.39
CA VAL A 124 -12.25 -7.74 -13.97
C VAL A 124 -12.02 -9.16 -14.48
N GLY A 125 -10.96 -9.36 -15.28
CA GLY A 125 -10.62 -10.68 -15.82
C GLY A 125 -10.35 -11.73 -14.73
N VAL A 126 -9.65 -11.33 -13.66
CA VAL A 126 -9.38 -12.20 -12.51
C VAL A 126 -10.66 -12.54 -11.76
N ALA A 127 -11.53 -11.57 -11.49
CA ALA A 127 -12.82 -11.81 -10.84
C ALA A 127 -13.70 -12.74 -11.67
N MET A 128 -13.75 -12.58 -13.00
CA MET A 128 -14.43 -13.49 -13.91
C MET A 128 -13.86 -14.91 -13.82
N SER A 129 -12.53 -15.05 -13.78
CA SER A 129 -11.87 -16.36 -13.65
C SER A 129 -12.24 -17.05 -12.33
N LEU A 130 -12.25 -16.33 -11.20
CA LEU A 130 -12.67 -16.88 -9.91
C LEU A 130 -14.12 -17.36 -9.96
N LYS A 131 -15.03 -16.55 -10.52
CA LYS A 131 -16.44 -16.89 -10.69
C LYS A 131 -16.66 -18.13 -11.55
N ILE A 132 -16.04 -18.18 -12.74
CA ILE A 132 -16.17 -19.32 -13.69
C ILE A 132 -15.62 -20.61 -13.07
N LYS A 133 -14.50 -20.51 -12.35
CA LYS A 133 -13.88 -21.66 -11.67
C LYS A 133 -14.55 -22.01 -10.33
N GLN A 134 -15.59 -21.31 -9.92
CA GLN A 134 -16.30 -21.49 -8.67
C GLN A 134 -15.36 -21.46 -7.44
N LYS A 135 -14.36 -20.56 -7.47
CA LYS A 135 -13.44 -20.34 -6.36
C LYS A 135 -14.06 -19.43 -5.30
N ASP A 136 -13.78 -19.70 -4.03
CA ASP A 136 -14.35 -18.94 -2.91
C ASP A 136 -13.59 -17.61 -2.62
N GLY A 137 -12.50 -17.33 -3.31
CA GLY A 137 -11.74 -16.10 -3.20
C GLY A 137 -12.39 -14.90 -3.88
N ILE A 138 -11.93 -13.71 -3.52
CA ILE A 138 -12.27 -12.45 -4.21
C ILE A 138 -11.03 -11.84 -4.88
N VAL A 139 -11.27 -10.91 -5.78
CA VAL A 139 -10.19 -10.03 -6.27
C VAL A 139 -10.17 -8.74 -5.46
N ILE A 140 -8.98 -8.30 -5.07
CA ILE A 140 -8.71 -6.99 -4.50
C ILE A 140 -7.90 -6.21 -5.52
N VAL A 141 -8.39 -5.06 -5.95
CA VAL A 141 -7.75 -4.24 -6.99
C VAL A 141 -7.35 -2.91 -6.38
N LEU A 142 -6.04 -2.64 -6.33
CA LEU A 142 -5.53 -1.36 -5.87
C LEU A 142 -5.48 -0.34 -7.01
N GLY A 143 -5.75 0.91 -6.69
CA GLY A 143 -5.56 2.07 -7.55
C GLY A 143 -5.12 3.28 -6.74
N GLY A 144 -4.43 4.21 -7.37
CA GLY A 144 -4.20 5.54 -6.82
C GLY A 144 -5.28 6.52 -7.29
N ASP A 145 -5.41 7.68 -6.64
CA ASP A 145 -6.35 8.73 -7.04
C ASP A 145 -6.12 9.25 -8.47
N GLY A 146 -4.87 9.22 -8.97
CA GLY A 146 -4.55 9.55 -10.36
C GLY A 146 -5.12 8.57 -11.37
N SER A 147 -5.27 7.30 -11.02
CA SER A 147 -5.82 6.28 -11.93
C SER A 147 -7.33 6.38 -12.13
N LEU A 148 -8.03 7.19 -11.35
CA LEU A 148 -9.46 7.48 -11.55
C LEU A 148 -9.73 8.29 -12.83
N GLU A 149 -8.71 8.87 -13.44
CA GLU A 149 -8.79 9.65 -14.67
C GLU A 149 -8.77 8.77 -15.92
N GLU A 150 -8.43 7.49 -15.76
CA GLU A 150 -8.35 6.53 -16.86
C GLU A 150 -9.74 5.94 -17.21
N GLY A 151 -10.03 5.82 -18.50
CA GLY A 151 -11.28 5.22 -18.96
C GLY A 151 -11.50 3.80 -18.43
N SER A 152 -10.44 3.02 -18.30
CA SER A 152 -10.46 1.66 -17.75
C SER A 152 -11.04 1.56 -16.33
N PHE A 153 -10.92 2.61 -15.52
CA PHE A 153 -11.57 2.66 -14.20
C PHE A 153 -13.08 2.61 -14.33
N HIS A 154 -13.65 3.46 -15.18
CA HIS A 154 -15.10 3.58 -15.41
C HIS A 154 -15.67 2.30 -16.04
N GLU A 155 -15.00 1.78 -17.06
CA GLU A 155 -15.39 0.56 -17.77
C GLU A 155 -15.35 -0.65 -16.83
N SER A 156 -14.33 -0.75 -15.97
CA SER A 156 -14.19 -1.86 -15.04
C SER A 156 -15.30 -1.90 -14.00
N ILE A 157 -15.71 -0.77 -13.44
CA ILE A 157 -16.84 -0.70 -12.51
C ILE A 157 -18.12 -1.19 -13.19
N LEU A 158 -18.39 -0.73 -14.42
CA LEU A 158 -19.51 -1.17 -15.21
C LEU A 158 -19.50 -2.69 -15.43
N MET A 159 -18.34 -3.26 -15.78
CA MET A 159 -18.16 -4.70 -15.98
C MET A 159 -18.35 -5.50 -14.71
N PHE A 160 -17.77 -5.07 -13.58
CA PHE A 160 -17.97 -5.74 -12.27
C PHE A 160 -19.46 -5.81 -11.93
N LYS A 161 -20.20 -4.73 -12.11
CA LYS A 161 -21.64 -4.68 -11.82
C LYS A 161 -22.45 -5.52 -12.79
N SER A 162 -22.21 -5.37 -14.09
CA SER A 162 -22.97 -6.09 -15.13
C SER A 162 -22.83 -7.60 -15.03
N LEU A 163 -21.66 -8.08 -14.58
CA LEU A 163 -21.35 -9.49 -14.46
C LEU A 163 -21.53 -10.04 -13.02
N ASN A 164 -21.98 -9.22 -12.07
CA ASN A 164 -22.11 -9.57 -10.65
C ASN A 164 -20.82 -10.25 -10.13
N LEU A 165 -19.70 -9.53 -10.20
CA LEU A 165 -18.40 -10.03 -9.76
C LEU A 165 -18.09 -9.55 -8.34
N SER A 166 -17.60 -10.45 -7.49
CA SER A 166 -17.11 -10.12 -6.15
C SER A 166 -15.75 -9.46 -6.21
N GLY A 167 -15.57 -8.37 -5.47
CA GLY A 167 -14.26 -7.72 -5.37
C GLY A 167 -14.25 -6.50 -4.47
N LEU A 168 -13.05 -6.12 -4.05
CA LEU A 168 -12.77 -4.86 -3.37
C LEU A 168 -11.95 -3.98 -4.31
N LEU A 169 -12.47 -2.82 -4.66
CA LEU A 169 -11.76 -1.77 -5.39
C LEU A 169 -11.23 -0.77 -4.37
N VAL A 170 -9.93 -0.76 -4.15
CA VAL A 170 -9.26 0.02 -3.10
C VAL A 170 -8.49 1.15 -3.73
N ILE A 171 -8.93 2.38 -3.49
CA ILE A 171 -8.29 3.59 -4.00
C ILE A 171 -7.48 4.23 -2.87
N GLU A 172 -6.16 4.15 -2.98
CA GLU A 172 -5.23 4.86 -2.09
C GLU A 172 -5.14 6.32 -2.54
N ASN A 173 -5.86 7.18 -1.85
CA ASN A 173 -5.94 8.60 -2.17
C ASN A 173 -4.94 9.39 -1.32
N ASN A 174 -3.85 9.81 -1.95
CA ASN A 174 -2.84 10.69 -1.35
C ASN A 174 -2.92 12.13 -1.91
N GLU A 175 -3.93 12.43 -2.73
CA GLU A 175 -4.18 13.72 -3.40
C GLU A 175 -3.12 14.12 -4.45
N TRP A 176 -2.17 13.24 -4.77
CA TRP A 176 -1.08 13.51 -5.68
C TRP A 176 -0.91 12.43 -6.76
N SER A 177 -0.62 12.85 -7.96
CA SER A 177 -0.10 11.98 -9.02
C SER A 177 1.24 12.54 -9.51
N MET A 178 2.32 11.82 -9.27
CA MET A 178 3.68 12.32 -9.44
C MET A 178 3.88 13.64 -8.65
N SER A 179 4.10 14.74 -9.34
CA SER A 179 4.36 16.07 -8.74
C SER A 179 3.13 17.00 -8.79
N THR A 180 1.94 16.48 -9.14
CA THR A 180 0.76 17.30 -9.44
C THR A 180 -0.40 16.95 -8.50
N LYS A 181 -0.97 17.96 -7.84
CA LYS A 181 -2.16 17.80 -6.99
C LYS A 181 -3.41 17.53 -7.83
N ILE A 182 -4.43 16.93 -7.20
CA ILE A 182 -5.74 16.73 -7.85
C ILE A 182 -6.28 18.04 -8.40
N SER A 183 -6.23 19.13 -7.62
CA SER A 183 -6.74 20.45 -8.03
C SER A 183 -6.03 21.08 -9.24
N GLU A 184 -4.83 20.61 -9.56
CA GLU A 184 -4.05 21.06 -10.73
C GLU A 184 -4.30 20.20 -11.98
N ARG A 185 -4.76 18.94 -11.80
CA ARG A 185 -4.95 17.96 -12.88
C ARG A 185 -6.36 17.91 -13.41
N ARG A 186 -7.36 18.06 -12.55
CA ARG A 186 -8.78 17.84 -12.87
C ARG A 186 -9.72 18.49 -11.88
N ILE A 187 -11.00 18.53 -12.24
CA ILE A 187 -12.07 18.80 -11.29
C ILE A 187 -12.13 17.69 -10.21
N HIS A 188 -12.66 18.03 -9.05
CA HIS A 188 -12.86 17.07 -7.98
C HIS A 188 -13.89 15.99 -8.40
N ILE A 189 -13.48 14.72 -8.39
CA ILE A 189 -14.38 13.58 -8.52
C ILE A 189 -14.85 13.19 -7.13
N ASN A 190 -16.15 13.30 -6.86
CA ASN A 190 -16.72 12.73 -5.66
C ASN A 190 -16.90 11.22 -5.87
N LEU A 191 -15.94 10.44 -5.35
CA LEU A 191 -15.92 8.99 -5.55
C LEU A 191 -17.12 8.28 -4.92
N GLU A 192 -17.67 8.82 -3.83
CA GLU A 192 -18.88 8.29 -3.19
C GLU A 192 -20.11 8.42 -4.11
N ILE A 193 -20.34 9.63 -4.66
CA ILE A 193 -21.46 9.86 -5.58
C ILE A 193 -21.26 9.03 -6.85
N PHE A 194 -20.02 8.98 -7.35
CA PHE A 194 -19.67 8.18 -8.52
C PHE A 194 -19.97 6.69 -8.30
N ALA A 195 -19.48 6.08 -7.24
CA ALA A 195 -19.73 4.68 -6.91
C ALA A 195 -21.23 4.39 -6.76
N LYS A 196 -21.95 5.26 -6.04
CA LYS A 196 -23.40 5.14 -5.85
C LYS A 196 -24.18 5.20 -7.16
N SER A 197 -23.75 5.98 -8.15
CA SER A 197 -24.41 6.08 -9.47
C SER A 197 -24.40 4.75 -10.24
N TYR A 198 -23.41 3.89 -9.98
CA TYR A 198 -23.35 2.52 -10.49
C TYR A 198 -23.96 1.47 -9.53
N GLY A 199 -24.57 1.90 -8.42
CA GLY A 199 -25.07 1.00 -7.39
C GLY A 199 -23.94 0.22 -6.68
N VAL A 200 -22.74 0.80 -6.59
CA VAL A 200 -21.58 0.24 -5.87
C VAL A 200 -21.55 0.85 -4.48
N LYS A 201 -21.42 0.00 -3.46
CA LYS A 201 -21.22 0.45 -2.09
C LYS A 201 -19.87 1.14 -1.96
N TYR A 202 -19.87 2.31 -1.33
CA TYR A 202 -18.68 3.09 -1.05
C TYR A 202 -18.40 3.15 0.46
N VAL A 203 -17.13 3.06 0.82
CA VAL A 203 -16.64 3.23 2.20
C VAL A 203 -15.34 4.03 2.17
N LYS A 204 -15.18 4.94 3.13
CA LYS A 204 -13.95 5.72 3.31
C LYS A 204 -13.23 5.29 4.58
N LEU A 205 -11.93 4.99 4.46
CA LEU A 205 -11.04 4.69 5.58
C LEU A 205 -10.02 5.82 5.76
N SER A 206 -9.75 6.20 7.00
CA SER A 206 -8.78 7.24 7.34
C SER A 206 -8.26 7.07 8.77
N GLY A 207 -7.15 7.75 9.11
CA GLY A 207 -6.64 7.84 10.47
C GLY A 207 -5.73 6.70 10.92
N ASN A 208 -5.36 5.77 10.03
CA ASN A 208 -4.30 4.76 10.23
C ASN A 208 -4.44 3.85 11.48
N ASN A 209 -5.66 3.69 12.04
CA ASN A 209 -5.87 2.72 13.11
C ASN A 209 -5.98 1.30 12.53
N PRO A 210 -5.02 0.40 12.79
CA PRO A 210 -5.00 -0.91 12.12
C PRO A 210 -6.16 -1.83 12.53
N LEU A 211 -6.59 -1.78 13.78
CA LEU A 211 -7.73 -2.58 14.27
C LEU A 211 -9.03 -2.20 13.56
N ASN A 212 -9.27 -0.89 13.41
CA ASN A 212 -10.46 -0.39 12.72
C ASN A 212 -10.43 -0.77 11.23
N TYR A 213 -9.26 -0.66 10.58
CA TYR A 213 -9.12 -1.03 9.16
C TYR A 213 -9.42 -2.51 8.96
N ILE A 214 -8.82 -3.40 9.74
CA ILE A 214 -9.01 -4.84 9.64
C ILE A 214 -10.48 -5.20 9.89
N GLN A 215 -11.09 -4.65 10.94
CA GLN A 215 -12.48 -4.93 11.27
C GLN A 215 -13.43 -4.54 10.12
N GLU A 216 -13.24 -3.35 9.56
CA GLU A 216 -14.09 -2.87 8.47
C GLU A 216 -13.84 -3.66 7.18
N LEU A 217 -12.59 -3.88 6.80
CA LEU A 217 -12.23 -4.64 5.61
C LEU A 217 -12.73 -6.08 5.64
N LYS A 218 -12.68 -6.77 6.80
CA LYS A 218 -13.30 -8.11 6.97
C LYS A 218 -14.79 -8.09 6.67
N LYS A 219 -15.52 -7.14 7.24
CA LYS A 219 -16.98 -6.99 6.97
C LYS A 219 -17.26 -6.74 5.49
N LEU A 220 -16.46 -5.90 4.85
CA LEU A 220 -16.64 -5.56 3.44
C LEU A 220 -16.31 -6.74 2.52
N LYS A 221 -15.27 -7.51 2.84
CA LYS A 221 -14.93 -8.73 2.12
C LYS A 221 -16.09 -9.75 2.18
N GLU A 222 -16.60 -10.04 3.38
CA GLU A 222 -17.73 -10.95 3.55
C GLU A 222 -19.00 -10.46 2.82
N LEU A 223 -19.24 -9.16 2.85
CA LEU A 223 -20.37 -8.56 2.13
C LEU A 223 -20.23 -8.73 0.61
N SER A 224 -19.03 -8.45 0.07
CA SER A 224 -18.72 -8.64 -1.35
C SER A 224 -18.94 -10.08 -1.80
N LYS A 225 -18.44 -11.05 -1.02
CA LYS A 225 -18.62 -12.49 -1.28
C LYS A 225 -20.11 -12.87 -1.25
N LYS A 226 -20.81 -12.51 -0.19
CA LYS A 226 -22.23 -12.87 0.04
C LYS A 226 -23.14 -12.37 -1.07
N ASN A 227 -22.92 -11.15 -1.55
CA ASN A 227 -23.80 -10.50 -2.51
C ASN A 227 -23.30 -10.61 -3.97
N ASN A 228 -22.13 -11.17 -4.21
CA ASN A 228 -21.45 -11.16 -5.50
C ASN A 228 -21.35 -9.73 -6.07
N GLU A 229 -20.78 -8.81 -5.28
CA GLU A 229 -20.75 -7.40 -5.65
C GLU A 229 -19.36 -6.77 -5.46
N LEU A 230 -19.09 -5.75 -6.27
CA LEU A 230 -17.96 -4.86 -6.08
C LEU A 230 -18.24 -3.90 -4.92
N ILE A 231 -17.25 -3.66 -4.08
CA ILE A 231 -17.26 -2.59 -3.07
C ILE A 231 -16.09 -1.64 -3.35
N CYS A 232 -16.37 -0.34 -3.39
CA CYS A 232 -15.38 0.72 -3.55
C CYS A 232 -14.93 1.23 -2.18
N ILE A 233 -13.63 1.18 -1.91
CA ILE A 233 -13.02 1.61 -0.66
C ILE A 233 -12.02 2.71 -0.99
N GLU A 234 -12.25 3.92 -0.50
CA GLU A 234 -11.27 5.00 -0.56
C GLU A 234 -10.48 5.06 0.73
N VAL A 235 -9.18 4.91 0.64
CA VAL A 235 -8.26 4.97 1.78
C VAL A 235 -7.48 6.26 1.70
N MET A 236 -7.70 7.16 2.66
CA MET A 236 -6.91 8.37 2.76
C MET A 236 -5.53 8.03 3.31
N VAL A 237 -4.52 8.23 2.50
CA VAL A 237 -3.13 7.98 2.84
C VAL A 237 -2.29 9.23 2.58
N ASN A 238 -1.16 9.35 3.25
CA ASN A 238 -0.12 10.31 2.90
C ASN A 238 1.13 9.52 2.51
N THR A 239 1.63 9.75 1.33
CA THR A 239 2.94 9.24 0.95
C THR A 239 3.98 10.13 1.60
N LEU A 240 4.58 9.65 2.71
CA LEU A 240 5.52 10.40 3.51
C LEU A 240 6.91 10.44 2.86
N GLY A 241 7.74 11.42 3.27
CA GLY A 241 9.09 11.61 2.73
C GLY A 241 9.22 12.84 1.83
N ASP A 242 8.23 13.74 1.88
CA ASP A 242 8.29 15.07 1.27
C ASP A 242 9.41 15.93 1.88
N TRP A 243 9.93 16.88 1.09
CA TRP A 243 10.97 17.81 1.54
C TRP A 243 10.86 19.18 0.86
N ILE A 244 11.59 20.14 1.40
CA ILE A 244 11.77 21.44 0.75
C ILE A 244 13.10 21.42 0.01
N MET A 245 13.04 21.61 -1.31
CA MET A 245 14.23 21.76 -2.16
C MET A 245 14.63 23.22 -2.22
N ILE A 246 15.84 23.54 -1.76
CA ILE A 246 16.43 24.86 -1.86
C ILE A 246 17.63 24.76 -2.83
N ASN A 247 17.62 25.58 -3.88
CA ASN A 247 18.72 25.71 -4.84
C ASN A 247 18.67 27.08 -5.51
N ASP A 248 19.60 27.37 -6.44
CA ASP A 248 19.68 28.66 -7.14
C ASP A 248 18.39 29.03 -7.91
N GLN A 249 17.62 28.03 -8.34
CA GLN A 249 16.35 28.22 -9.04
C GLN A 249 15.17 28.39 -8.09
N ASN A 250 15.31 27.95 -6.83
CA ASN A 250 14.26 28.01 -5.80
C ASN A 250 14.88 28.46 -4.47
N PRO A 251 15.35 29.72 -4.35
CA PRO A 251 16.03 30.21 -3.16
C PRO A 251 15.10 30.27 -1.93
N ASP A 252 13.81 30.49 -2.15
CA ASP A 252 12.78 30.52 -1.09
C ASP A 252 12.26 29.11 -0.71
N GLY A 253 12.77 28.08 -1.39
CA GLY A 253 12.34 26.69 -1.20
C GLY A 253 11.14 26.29 -2.05
N LYS A 254 11.21 25.10 -2.64
CA LYS A 254 10.10 24.44 -3.36
C LYS A 254 9.70 23.18 -2.63
N PHE A 255 8.41 23.05 -2.30
CA PHE A 255 7.88 21.79 -1.77
C PHE A 255 7.96 20.69 -2.82
N ILE A 256 8.55 19.56 -2.45
CA ILE A 256 8.63 18.35 -3.27
C ILE A 256 7.82 17.26 -2.60
N ASN A 257 6.72 16.87 -3.23
CA ASN A 257 5.96 15.70 -2.82
C ASN A 257 6.77 14.44 -3.14
N TYR A 258 6.80 13.50 -2.19
CA TYR A 258 7.50 12.23 -2.42
C TYR A 258 6.74 11.39 -3.47
N HIS A 259 7.43 10.99 -4.52
CA HIS A 259 6.91 10.05 -5.53
C HIS A 259 7.80 8.82 -5.69
N ALA A 260 9.06 9.02 -6.01
CA ALA A 260 10.05 7.96 -6.25
C ALA A 260 11.46 8.49 -5.92
N GLY A 261 12.41 7.59 -5.84
CA GLY A 261 13.79 7.93 -5.50
C GLY A 261 14.05 7.89 -3.98
N PRO A 262 15.20 8.38 -3.54
CA PRO A 262 15.48 8.48 -2.12
C PRO A 262 14.61 9.56 -1.46
N ALA A 263 14.14 9.30 -0.24
CA ALA A 263 13.50 10.26 0.64
C ALA A 263 14.58 10.88 1.56
N PRO A 264 15.09 12.09 1.26
CA PRO A 264 16.31 12.60 1.90
C PRO A 264 16.12 12.93 3.38
N THR A 265 14.89 13.28 3.79
CA THR A 265 14.56 13.66 5.18
C THR A 265 14.24 12.48 6.07
N VAL A 266 14.04 11.28 5.52
CA VAL A 266 13.75 10.08 6.30
C VAL A 266 15.05 9.47 6.79
N ASP A 267 15.19 9.35 8.11
CA ASP A 267 16.40 8.82 8.76
C ASP A 267 16.06 7.56 9.56
N ILE A 268 16.73 6.47 9.24
CA ILE A 268 16.60 5.19 9.95
C ILE A 268 17.09 5.26 11.41
N LYS A 269 17.94 6.23 11.74
CA LYS A 269 18.46 6.43 13.10
C LYS A 269 17.46 7.16 14.00
N SER A 270 16.38 7.70 13.45
CA SER A 270 15.33 8.34 14.27
C SER A 270 14.78 7.37 15.31
N CYS A 271 14.55 7.87 16.51
CA CYS A 271 13.94 7.11 17.61
C CYS A 271 12.94 8.03 18.34
N PRO A 272 11.64 7.78 18.23
CA PRO A 272 11.01 6.73 17.40
C PRO A 272 11.20 6.96 15.89
N VAL A 273 10.93 5.93 15.07
CA VAL A 273 11.03 5.97 13.61
C VAL A 273 9.84 6.70 12.96
N LEU A 274 9.58 7.88 13.49
CA LEU A 274 8.49 8.77 13.13
C LEU A 274 8.94 9.69 11.96
N ILE A 275 8.08 9.88 10.99
CA ILE A 275 8.31 10.80 9.87
C ILE A 275 7.47 12.08 10.02
N LYS A 276 6.22 11.94 10.51
CA LYS A 276 5.34 13.09 10.83
C LYS A 276 4.66 12.93 12.18
N GLU A 277 4.52 14.03 12.91
CA GLU A 277 3.90 14.08 14.24
C GLU A 277 2.38 14.31 14.17
N ASN A 278 1.68 13.49 13.40
CA ASN A 278 0.23 13.48 13.30
C ASN A 278 -0.30 12.13 12.76
N ASN A 279 -1.63 11.98 12.73
CA ASN A 279 -2.30 10.74 12.31
C ASN A 279 -2.15 10.38 10.80
N SER A 280 -1.46 11.20 10.03
CA SER A 280 -1.07 10.83 8.68
C SER A 280 0.09 9.83 8.66
N ASP A 281 0.83 9.72 9.77
CA ASP A 281 1.88 8.72 9.94
C ASP A 281 1.36 7.53 10.76
N PRO A 282 1.33 6.31 10.20
CA PRO A 282 0.98 5.10 10.94
C PRO A 282 1.75 4.91 12.25
N VAL A 283 3.03 5.31 12.28
CA VAL A 283 3.88 5.20 13.47
C VAL A 283 3.39 6.11 14.59
N PHE A 284 2.97 7.32 14.27
CA PHE A 284 2.38 8.24 15.26
C PHE A 284 1.16 7.62 15.92
N VAL A 285 0.26 7.03 15.12
CA VAL A 285 -0.96 6.39 15.63
C VAL A 285 -0.62 5.19 16.52
N LEU A 286 0.39 4.39 16.16
CA LEU A 286 0.81 3.25 17.00
C LEU A 286 1.41 3.70 18.34
N ILE A 287 2.18 4.79 18.35
CA ILE A 287 2.73 5.37 19.58
C ILE A 287 1.61 5.85 20.50
N ASP A 288 0.57 6.49 19.94
CA ASP A 288 -0.58 6.95 20.69
C ASP A 288 -1.39 5.78 21.30
N LEU A 289 -1.51 4.68 20.56
CA LEU A 289 -2.25 3.48 21.02
C LEU A 289 -1.49 2.65 22.06
N LEU A 290 -0.16 2.53 21.96
CA LEU A 290 0.66 1.63 22.80
C LEU A 290 1.43 2.36 23.90
N GLY A 291 1.69 3.65 23.73
CA GLY A 291 2.65 4.42 24.50
C GLY A 291 4.09 4.21 24.03
N VAL A 292 4.90 5.26 24.19
CA VAL A 292 6.27 5.36 23.66
C VAL A 292 7.18 4.20 24.13
N SER A 293 7.07 3.80 25.39
CA SER A 293 7.97 2.78 25.98
C SER A 293 7.78 1.40 25.34
N GLU A 294 6.54 0.95 25.17
CA GLU A 294 6.25 -0.35 24.56
C GLU A 294 6.55 -0.33 23.06
N PHE A 295 6.18 0.76 22.39
CA PHE A 295 6.50 0.98 20.99
C PHE A 295 8.02 0.87 20.72
N ASN A 296 8.86 1.55 21.51
CA ASN A 296 10.31 1.53 21.31
C ASN A 296 10.91 0.13 21.51
N LYS A 297 10.44 -0.64 22.50
CA LYS A 297 10.89 -2.04 22.69
C LYS A 297 10.61 -2.90 21.43
N ILE A 298 9.42 -2.76 20.87
CA ILE A 298 9.06 -3.49 19.64
C ILE A 298 9.95 -3.00 18.48
N SER A 299 10.10 -1.68 18.32
CA SER A 299 10.91 -1.09 17.26
C SER A 299 12.37 -1.56 17.29
N ASP A 300 13.00 -1.57 18.47
CA ASP A 300 14.40 -2.00 18.62
C ASP A 300 14.56 -3.48 18.29
N ARG A 301 13.62 -4.32 18.74
CA ARG A 301 13.62 -5.74 18.41
C ARG A 301 13.52 -5.97 16.90
N ILE A 302 12.55 -5.36 16.24
CA ILE A 302 12.33 -5.51 14.77
C ILE A 302 13.55 -4.98 14.00
N ARG A 303 14.14 -3.88 14.44
CA ARG A 303 15.38 -3.35 13.84
C ARG A 303 16.52 -4.38 13.88
N ASN A 304 16.74 -5.02 15.03
CA ASN A 304 17.78 -6.03 15.17
C ASN A 304 17.50 -7.26 14.29
N GLU A 305 16.26 -7.75 14.27
CA GLU A 305 15.87 -8.86 13.40
C GLU A 305 16.13 -8.57 11.92
N LEU A 306 15.82 -7.35 11.45
CA LEU A 306 16.06 -6.95 10.07
C LEU A 306 17.56 -6.81 9.77
N LEU A 307 18.38 -6.33 10.72
CA LEU A 307 19.83 -6.26 10.57
C LEU A 307 20.44 -7.66 10.47
N GLU A 308 19.99 -8.62 11.30
CA GLU A 308 20.40 -10.03 11.21
C GLU A 308 20.00 -10.68 9.90
N GLU A 309 18.77 -10.39 9.40
CA GLU A 309 18.29 -10.90 8.12
C GLU A 309 19.15 -10.42 6.94
N MET A 310 19.77 -9.24 7.06
CA MET A 310 20.57 -8.65 5.97
C MET A 310 22.04 -9.04 5.98
N GLN A 311 22.53 -9.68 7.06
CA GLN A 311 23.87 -10.28 7.12
C GLN A 311 23.93 -11.57 6.30
#